data_a63347318ab913bb2b912b26807b9c77
#
_entry.id   a63347318ab913bb2b912b26807b9c77
#
_cell.length_a   1.000
_cell.length_b   1.000
_cell.length_c   1.000
_cell.angle_alpha   90.00
_cell.angle_beta   90.00
_cell.angle_gamma   90.00
#
_symmetry.space_group_name_H-M   'P 1'
#
loop_
_entity.id
_entity.type
_entity.pdbx_description
1 polymer ?
#
loop_
_entity_poly.entity_id
_entity_poly.type
_entity_poly.pdbx_seq_one_letter_code
_entity_poly.pdbx_strand_id
1 'polypeptide(L)'
;MLNINNLKVSIDEKEILKGLSLKINKGEVHAIMGPNGSGKSTLSYVLSGKEKYQVNGGSVDFKDNNLLDMDVDERANNGLFLAFQYPMEIPGVQTSFFLRTAMNAKRKFNNKPELDALEFAKELKKKSQELNINPDMLKRDLNVNYSGGEKKKQEILQLSMLDPDLAILDETDSGLDIDALRIVSEGVNKARNSENSFLVITHYQRLLNYIKPDFVHIIADGRIVKSGDYSLALELEEQGYEKMAQA
;
A
#
# COMPACT_ATOMS: atom_id res chain seq x y z
N MET A 1 4.83 5.26 -13.80
CA MET A 1 4.80 4.22 -12.75
C MET A 1 3.49 3.43 -12.79
N LEU A 2 2.34 4.04 -12.48
CA LEU A 2 1.01 3.43 -12.58
C LEU A 2 0.10 4.32 -13.43
N ASN A 3 -0.65 3.72 -14.37
CA ASN A 3 -1.63 4.43 -15.18
C ASN A 3 -2.93 3.61 -15.22
N ILE A 4 -3.98 4.15 -14.63
CA ILE A 4 -5.32 3.55 -14.61
C ILE A 4 -6.20 4.38 -15.52
N ASN A 5 -6.85 3.76 -16.47
CA ASN A 5 -7.72 4.43 -17.42
C ASN A 5 -9.11 3.80 -17.44
N ASN A 6 -10.11 4.58 -17.00
CA ASN A 6 -11.54 4.23 -17.04
C ASN A 6 -11.85 2.85 -16.41
N LEU A 7 -11.20 2.51 -15.29
CA LEU A 7 -11.32 1.20 -14.64
C LEU A 7 -12.73 0.98 -14.08
N LYS A 8 -13.37 -0.11 -14.53
CA LYS A 8 -14.69 -0.55 -14.07
C LYS A 8 -14.57 -1.91 -13.41
N VAL A 9 -15.09 -2.03 -12.19
CA VAL A 9 -14.96 -3.23 -11.37
C VAL A 9 -16.26 -3.56 -10.67
N SER A 10 -16.62 -4.84 -10.69
CA SER A 10 -17.75 -5.37 -9.92
C SER A 10 -17.32 -6.42 -8.91
N ILE A 11 -18.13 -6.58 -7.88
CA ILE A 11 -18.10 -7.69 -6.94
C ILE A 11 -19.55 -8.19 -6.76
N ASP A 12 -19.78 -9.49 -6.89
CA ASP A 12 -21.14 -10.10 -6.78
C ASP A 12 -22.16 -9.32 -7.64
N GLU A 13 -21.85 -9.09 -8.91
CA GLU A 13 -22.65 -8.34 -9.90
C GLU A 13 -22.87 -6.83 -9.59
N LYS A 14 -22.42 -6.34 -8.44
CA LYS A 14 -22.52 -4.93 -8.10
C LYS A 14 -21.30 -4.16 -8.60
N GLU A 15 -21.50 -3.17 -9.47
CA GLU A 15 -20.45 -2.28 -9.92
C GLU A 15 -20.00 -1.34 -8.78
N ILE A 16 -18.71 -1.42 -8.44
CA ILE A 16 -18.09 -0.62 -7.36
C ILE A 16 -17.22 0.49 -7.92
N LEU A 17 -16.31 0.17 -8.86
CA LEU A 17 -15.57 1.20 -9.60
C LEU A 17 -16.26 1.45 -10.93
N LYS A 18 -16.57 2.70 -11.22
CA LYS A 18 -17.46 3.11 -12.31
C LYS A 18 -16.73 3.99 -13.34
N GLY A 19 -15.49 3.60 -13.68
CA GLY A 19 -14.66 4.33 -14.62
C GLY A 19 -13.63 5.24 -13.92
N LEU A 20 -12.92 4.67 -12.94
CA LEU A 20 -11.86 5.37 -12.22
C LEU A 20 -10.63 5.53 -13.12
N SER A 21 -10.08 6.76 -13.16
CA SER A 21 -8.82 7.06 -13.85
C SER A 21 -7.85 7.73 -12.87
N LEU A 22 -6.59 7.26 -12.84
CA LEU A 22 -5.54 7.75 -11.98
C LEU A 22 -4.18 7.53 -12.62
N LYS A 23 -3.31 8.53 -12.59
CA LYS A 23 -1.93 8.41 -13.03
C LYS A 23 -0.99 8.75 -11.90
N ILE A 24 -0.03 7.88 -11.61
CA ILE A 24 1.04 8.08 -10.64
C ILE A 24 2.37 8.01 -11.38
N ASN A 25 3.15 9.08 -11.35
CA ASN A 25 4.49 9.06 -11.91
C ASN A 25 5.50 8.53 -10.86
N LYS A 26 6.68 8.22 -11.30
CA LYS A 26 7.78 7.76 -10.46
C LYS A 26 8.17 8.83 -9.44
N GLY A 27 8.37 8.42 -8.18
CA GLY A 27 8.74 9.30 -7.07
C GLY A 27 7.57 10.06 -6.42
N GLU A 28 6.36 9.96 -6.96
CA GLU A 28 5.19 10.67 -6.42
C GLU A 28 4.48 9.89 -5.31
N VAL A 29 3.92 10.63 -4.37
CA VAL A 29 3.03 10.15 -3.32
C VAL A 29 1.63 10.70 -3.55
N HIS A 30 0.70 9.80 -3.83
CA HIS A 30 -0.69 10.11 -4.02
C HIS A 30 -1.52 9.64 -2.83
N ALA A 31 -2.49 10.43 -2.41
CA ALA A 31 -3.48 10.02 -1.42
C ALA A 31 -4.87 9.89 -2.07
N ILE A 32 -5.58 8.84 -1.71
CA ILE A 32 -7.00 8.69 -2.04
C ILE A 32 -7.80 8.79 -0.75
N MET A 33 -8.71 9.76 -0.71
CA MET A 33 -9.64 9.97 0.39
C MET A 33 -11.08 9.81 -0.10
N GLY A 34 -11.96 9.39 0.78
CA GLY A 34 -13.38 9.22 0.44
C GLY A 34 -14.16 8.51 1.55
N PRO A 35 -15.49 8.58 1.53
CA PRO A 35 -16.32 7.93 2.53
C PRO A 35 -16.21 6.40 2.46
N ASN A 36 -16.70 5.71 3.48
CA ASN A 36 -16.79 4.27 3.47
C ASN A 36 -17.69 3.79 2.32
N GLY A 37 -17.29 2.71 1.65
CA GLY A 37 -18.02 2.17 0.50
C GLY A 37 -17.81 2.91 -0.82
N SER A 38 -16.95 3.92 -0.90
CA SER A 38 -16.68 4.67 -2.14
C SER A 38 -15.83 3.91 -3.17
N GLY A 39 -15.23 2.76 -2.80
CA GLY A 39 -14.41 1.93 -3.69
C GLY A 39 -12.90 1.96 -3.42
N LYS A 40 -12.43 2.63 -2.35
CA LYS A 40 -11.00 2.73 -2.01
C LYS A 40 -10.30 1.38 -1.89
N SER A 41 -10.78 0.51 -1.00
CA SER A 41 -10.19 -0.83 -0.81
C SER A 41 -10.45 -1.76 -2.00
N THR A 42 -11.52 -1.52 -2.78
CA THR A 42 -11.71 -2.23 -4.05
C THR A 42 -10.57 -1.94 -5.01
N LEU A 43 -10.14 -0.68 -5.10
CA LEU A 43 -9.00 -0.31 -5.93
C LEU A 43 -7.73 -1.03 -5.49
N SER A 44 -7.38 -1.01 -4.18
CA SER A 44 -6.18 -1.67 -3.67
C SER A 44 -6.19 -3.18 -3.93
N TYR A 45 -7.34 -3.83 -3.78
CA TYR A 45 -7.49 -5.26 -4.00
C TYR A 45 -7.42 -5.65 -5.49
N VAL A 46 -7.99 -4.85 -6.39
CA VAL A 46 -7.84 -5.08 -7.84
C VAL A 46 -6.40 -4.92 -8.28
N LEU A 47 -5.71 -3.87 -7.81
CA LEU A 47 -4.30 -3.66 -8.13
C LEU A 47 -3.41 -4.78 -7.60
N SER A 48 -3.74 -5.36 -6.44
CA SER A 48 -3.00 -6.50 -5.89
C SER A 48 -3.38 -7.87 -6.47
N GLY A 49 -4.43 -7.96 -7.31
CA GLY A 49 -4.84 -9.20 -7.97
C GLY A 49 -5.77 -10.11 -7.17
N LYS A 50 -6.57 -9.56 -6.26
CA LYS A 50 -7.51 -10.37 -5.48
C LYS A 50 -8.65 -10.91 -6.34
N GLU A 51 -8.83 -12.22 -6.39
CA GLU A 51 -9.69 -12.97 -7.34
C GLU A 51 -11.18 -12.60 -7.33
N LYS A 52 -11.74 -12.10 -6.23
CA LYS A 52 -13.19 -11.82 -6.12
C LYS A 52 -13.66 -10.60 -6.93
N TYR A 53 -12.74 -9.83 -7.49
CA TYR A 53 -13.05 -8.58 -8.18
C TYR A 53 -13.00 -8.79 -9.68
N GLN A 54 -14.14 -8.55 -10.36
CA GLN A 54 -14.26 -8.68 -11.82
C GLN A 54 -14.01 -7.33 -12.46
N VAL A 55 -12.99 -7.26 -13.31
CA VAL A 55 -12.72 -6.08 -14.13
C VAL A 55 -13.61 -6.14 -15.37
N ASN A 56 -14.55 -5.20 -15.51
CA ASN A 56 -15.53 -5.15 -16.59
C ASN A 56 -15.09 -4.19 -17.72
N GLY A 57 -14.02 -3.43 -17.51
CA GLY A 57 -13.50 -2.51 -18.53
C GLY A 57 -12.44 -1.58 -18.00
N GLY A 58 -11.81 -0.86 -18.91
CA GLY A 58 -10.66 0.00 -18.64
C GLY A 58 -9.35 -0.76 -18.73
N SER A 59 -8.25 -0.08 -18.41
CA SER A 59 -6.90 -0.64 -18.38
C SER A 59 -6.13 -0.20 -17.16
N VAL A 60 -5.15 -1.00 -16.77
CA VAL A 60 -4.19 -0.68 -15.69
C VAL A 60 -2.80 -1.07 -16.16
N ASP A 61 -1.97 -0.06 -16.39
CA ASP A 61 -0.57 -0.26 -16.77
C ASP A 61 0.33 0.02 -15.57
N PHE A 62 1.23 -0.90 -15.27
CA PHE A 62 2.26 -0.77 -14.25
C PHE A 62 3.63 -0.98 -14.89
N LYS A 63 4.49 0.04 -14.85
CA LYS A 63 5.82 0.01 -15.50
C LYS A 63 5.73 -0.42 -16.97
N ASP A 64 4.78 0.16 -17.70
CA ASP A 64 4.50 -0.10 -19.14
C ASP A 64 4.01 -1.53 -19.47
N ASN A 65 3.65 -2.32 -18.47
CA ASN A 65 3.04 -3.64 -18.65
C ASN A 65 1.59 -3.63 -18.18
N ASN A 66 0.72 -4.41 -18.83
CA ASN A 66 -0.66 -4.58 -18.39
C ASN A 66 -0.71 -5.33 -17.04
N LEU A 67 -1.06 -4.62 -15.98
CA LEU A 67 -1.12 -5.20 -14.63
C LEU A 67 -2.21 -6.27 -14.50
N LEU A 68 -3.29 -6.15 -15.28
CA LEU A 68 -4.43 -7.05 -15.17
C LEU A 68 -4.13 -8.46 -15.69
N ASP A 69 -3.11 -8.60 -16.56
CA ASP A 69 -2.67 -9.90 -17.11
C ASP A 69 -1.65 -10.60 -16.22
N MET A 70 -1.14 -9.92 -15.17
CA MET A 70 -0.14 -10.49 -14.27
C MET A 70 -0.79 -11.28 -13.13
N ASP A 71 -0.21 -12.42 -12.80
CA ASP A 71 -0.51 -13.15 -11.58
C ASP A 71 -0.07 -12.38 -10.31
N VAL A 72 -0.61 -12.74 -9.14
CA VAL A 72 -0.35 -12.03 -7.88
C VAL A 72 1.14 -11.99 -7.54
N ASP A 73 1.84 -13.10 -7.72
CA ASP A 73 3.28 -13.21 -7.46
C ASP A 73 4.10 -12.43 -8.49
N GLU A 74 3.67 -12.35 -9.74
CA GLU A 74 4.30 -11.52 -10.77
C GLU A 74 4.18 -10.03 -10.41
N ARG A 75 3.01 -9.56 -9.96
CA ARG A 75 2.82 -8.19 -9.49
C ARG A 75 3.77 -7.85 -8.35
N ALA A 76 3.87 -8.73 -7.35
CA ALA A 76 4.76 -8.55 -6.21
C ALA A 76 6.24 -8.53 -6.64
N ASN A 77 6.65 -9.46 -7.50
CA ASN A 77 8.02 -9.55 -8.03
C ASN A 77 8.39 -8.36 -8.92
N ASN A 78 7.42 -7.78 -9.64
CA ASN A 78 7.57 -6.53 -10.38
C ASN A 78 7.65 -5.29 -9.48
N GLY A 79 7.48 -5.44 -8.18
CA GLY A 79 7.67 -4.38 -7.20
C GLY A 79 6.39 -3.68 -6.76
N LEU A 80 5.22 -4.31 -6.89
CA LEU A 80 3.99 -3.84 -6.27
C LEU A 80 3.89 -4.41 -4.86
N PHE A 81 3.57 -3.57 -3.87
CA PHE A 81 3.39 -3.94 -2.47
C PHE A 81 2.05 -3.42 -1.96
N LEU A 82 1.32 -4.24 -1.22
CA LEU A 82 0.10 -3.84 -0.53
C LEU A 82 0.27 -4.01 0.97
N ALA A 83 0.20 -2.90 1.72
CA ALA A 83 -0.03 -2.92 3.15
C ALA A 83 -1.53 -3.00 3.40
N PHE A 84 -1.97 -4.09 4.02
CA PHE A 84 -3.37 -4.39 4.22
C PHE A 84 -3.97 -3.57 5.37
N GLN A 85 -5.25 -3.26 5.28
CA GLN A 85 -6.01 -2.71 6.41
C GLN A 85 -5.90 -3.62 7.64
N TYR A 86 -6.05 -4.92 7.45
CA TYR A 86 -5.89 -5.96 8.47
C TYR A 86 -4.85 -6.99 8.02
N PRO A 87 -3.57 -6.88 8.51
CA PRO A 87 -2.54 -7.84 8.15
C PRO A 87 -2.89 -9.26 8.61
N MET A 88 -2.78 -10.20 7.67
CA MET A 88 -3.13 -11.60 7.92
C MET A 88 -2.08 -12.29 8.80
N GLU A 89 -2.55 -13.19 9.66
CA GLU A 89 -1.70 -14.10 10.44
C GLU A 89 -1.35 -15.33 9.60
N ILE A 90 -0.07 -15.73 9.60
CA ILE A 90 0.40 -16.91 8.87
C ILE A 90 1.07 -17.86 9.89
N PRO A 91 0.31 -18.74 10.53
CA PRO A 91 0.86 -19.71 11.47
C PRO A 91 1.85 -20.66 10.79
N GLY A 92 2.94 -20.98 11.49
CA GLY A 92 3.98 -21.87 11.00
C GLY A 92 5.02 -21.22 10.09
N VAL A 93 4.86 -19.93 9.74
CA VAL A 93 5.81 -19.19 8.89
C VAL A 93 6.46 -18.07 9.70
N GLN A 94 7.71 -18.27 10.08
CA GLN A 94 8.47 -17.25 10.82
C GLN A 94 8.68 -15.98 9.97
N THR A 95 8.57 -14.82 10.61
CA THR A 95 8.75 -13.53 9.98
C THR A 95 10.06 -13.39 9.20
N SER A 96 11.18 -13.78 9.79
CA SER A 96 12.50 -13.72 9.15
C SER A 96 12.61 -14.67 7.93
N PHE A 97 12.01 -15.84 8.02
CA PHE A 97 11.97 -16.80 6.91
C PHE A 97 11.12 -16.24 5.75
N PHE A 98 9.92 -15.72 6.06
CA PHE A 98 9.05 -15.07 5.06
C PHE A 98 9.79 -13.95 4.32
N LEU A 99 10.40 -13.02 5.06
CA LEU A 99 11.10 -11.88 4.46
C LEU A 99 12.24 -12.32 3.54
N ARG A 100 13.09 -13.27 3.99
CA ARG A 100 14.20 -13.76 3.17
C ARG A 100 13.69 -14.44 1.90
N THR A 101 12.65 -15.26 2.02
CA THR A 101 12.05 -15.96 0.88
C THR A 101 11.49 -14.96 -0.14
N ALA A 102 10.71 -13.97 0.31
CA ALA A 102 10.14 -12.94 -0.56
C ALA A 102 11.21 -12.08 -1.24
N MET A 103 12.26 -11.64 -0.51
CA MET A 103 13.38 -10.91 -1.08
C MET A 103 14.12 -11.72 -2.15
N ASN A 104 14.38 -13.00 -1.89
CA ASN A 104 15.07 -13.86 -2.85
C ASN A 104 14.20 -14.19 -4.07
N ALA A 105 12.89 -14.34 -3.92
CA ALA A 105 11.96 -14.48 -5.04
C ALA A 105 12.01 -13.25 -5.97
N LYS A 106 11.93 -12.02 -5.41
CA LYS A 106 12.06 -10.77 -6.16
C LYS A 106 13.44 -10.65 -6.85
N ARG A 107 14.51 -11.03 -6.17
CA ARG A 107 15.87 -11.00 -6.73
C ARG A 107 16.01 -11.98 -7.89
N LYS A 108 15.54 -13.21 -7.73
CA LYS A 108 15.54 -14.24 -8.78
C LYS A 108 14.74 -13.79 -10.00
N PHE A 109 13.55 -13.24 -9.80
CA PHE A 109 12.72 -12.69 -10.87
C PHE A 109 13.47 -11.61 -11.68
N ASN A 110 14.26 -10.77 -11.00
CA ASN A 110 15.07 -9.71 -11.60
C ASN A 110 16.49 -10.17 -12.01
N ASN A 111 16.74 -11.47 -12.14
CA ASN A 111 18.04 -12.05 -12.51
C ASN A 111 19.21 -11.62 -11.59
N LYS A 112 18.93 -11.38 -10.31
CA LYS A 112 19.94 -11.03 -9.30
C LYS A 112 20.25 -12.28 -8.45
N PRO A 113 21.51 -12.45 -7.97
CA PRO A 113 21.85 -13.53 -7.07
C PRO A 113 21.05 -13.44 -5.75
N GLU A 114 20.75 -14.59 -5.14
CA GLU A 114 20.12 -14.61 -3.82
C GLU A 114 21.02 -13.96 -2.75
N LEU A 115 20.39 -13.35 -1.75
CA LEU A 115 21.10 -12.87 -0.56
C LEU A 115 21.61 -14.05 0.26
N ASP A 116 22.85 -14.00 0.68
CA ASP A 116 23.35 -14.94 1.66
C ASP A 116 22.72 -14.69 3.05
N ALA A 117 22.86 -15.66 3.96
CA ALA A 117 22.25 -15.58 5.28
C ALA A 117 22.80 -14.43 6.13
N LEU A 118 24.08 -14.08 5.95
CA LEU A 118 24.75 -13.05 6.73
C LEU A 118 24.35 -11.64 6.24
N GLU A 119 24.30 -11.43 4.94
CA GLU A 119 23.83 -10.19 4.33
C GLU A 119 22.38 -9.90 4.74
N PHE A 120 21.50 -10.90 4.58
CA PHE A 120 20.11 -10.79 5.03
C PHE A 120 20.00 -10.44 6.51
N ALA A 121 20.73 -11.17 7.40
CA ALA A 121 20.67 -10.93 8.83
C ALA A 121 21.14 -9.52 9.23
N LYS A 122 22.17 -8.98 8.56
CA LYS A 122 22.65 -7.61 8.79
C LYS A 122 21.60 -6.58 8.39
N GLU A 123 20.99 -6.73 7.22
CA GLU A 123 19.96 -5.84 6.72
C GLU A 123 18.71 -5.88 7.60
N LEU A 124 18.22 -7.08 7.93
CA LEU A 124 17.07 -7.26 8.82
C LEU A 124 17.31 -6.61 10.19
N LYS A 125 18.50 -6.82 10.79
CA LYS A 125 18.86 -6.20 12.07
C LYS A 125 18.84 -4.66 11.98
N LYS A 126 19.43 -4.10 10.93
CA LYS A 126 19.46 -2.65 10.71
C LYS A 126 18.03 -2.09 10.61
N LYS A 127 17.21 -2.64 9.72
CA LYS A 127 15.84 -2.16 9.48
C LYS A 127 14.92 -2.34 10.70
N SER A 128 15.03 -3.46 11.41
CA SER A 128 14.25 -3.68 12.64
C SER A 128 14.61 -2.71 13.76
N GLN A 129 15.90 -2.35 13.91
CA GLN A 129 16.33 -1.33 14.86
C GLN A 129 15.78 0.06 14.52
N GLU A 130 15.79 0.46 13.24
CA GLU A 130 15.24 1.74 12.77
C GLU A 130 13.74 1.89 13.07
N LEU A 131 13.01 0.78 13.16
CA LEU A 131 11.57 0.73 13.45
C LEU A 131 11.23 0.37 14.90
N ASN A 132 12.24 0.26 15.78
CA ASN A 132 12.08 -0.16 17.17
C ASN A 132 11.29 -1.48 17.30
N ILE A 133 11.61 -2.47 16.45
CA ILE A 133 11.02 -3.79 16.48
C ILE A 133 11.84 -4.68 17.42
N ASN A 134 11.16 -5.35 18.36
CA ASN A 134 11.81 -6.33 19.24
C ASN A 134 12.35 -7.51 18.41
N PRO A 135 13.64 -7.87 18.53
CA PRO A 135 14.23 -8.99 17.79
C PRO A 135 13.50 -10.33 17.96
N ASP A 136 12.85 -10.56 19.09
CA ASP A 136 12.10 -11.79 19.31
C ASP A 136 10.85 -11.89 18.45
N MET A 137 10.28 -10.77 18.01
CA MET A 137 9.18 -10.76 17.04
C MET A 137 9.60 -11.36 15.69
N LEU A 138 10.87 -11.20 15.29
CA LEU A 138 11.37 -11.70 14.01
C LEU A 138 11.45 -13.24 13.96
N LYS A 139 11.49 -13.89 15.14
CA LYS A 139 11.49 -15.34 15.31
C LYS A 139 10.08 -15.94 15.43
N ARG A 140 9.08 -15.08 15.65
CA ARG A 140 7.68 -15.52 15.77
C ARG A 140 7.05 -15.67 14.39
N ASP A 141 5.97 -16.42 14.35
CA ASP A 141 5.16 -16.56 13.14
C ASP A 141 4.57 -15.20 12.71
N LEU A 142 4.49 -14.99 11.41
CA LEU A 142 4.13 -13.72 10.82
C LEU A 142 2.75 -13.26 11.31
N ASN A 143 2.73 -12.13 12.00
CA ASN A 143 1.55 -11.47 12.57
C ASN A 143 0.77 -12.27 13.64
N VAL A 144 1.19 -13.48 14.02
CA VAL A 144 0.47 -14.33 14.97
C VAL A 144 0.60 -13.77 16.38
N ASN A 145 -0.54 -13.49 17.02
CA ASN A 145 -0.62 -12.90 18.36
C ASN A 145 0.11 -11.53 18.48
N TYR A 146 0.15 -10.75 17.43
CA TYR A 146 0.64 -9.38 17.46
C TYR A 146 -0.51 -8.42 17.76
N SER A 147 -0.24 -7.36 18.53
CA SER A 147 -1.14 -6.22 18.66
C SER A 147 -1.29 -5.50 17.30
N GLY A 148 -2.33 -4.66 17.15
CA GLY A 148 -2.53 -3.88 15.93
C GLY A 148 -1.32 -3.03 15.55
N GLY A 149 -0.73 -2.35 16.53
CA GLY A 149 0.48 -1.54 16.31
C GLY A 149 1.70 -2.38 15.92
N GLU A 150 1.87 -3.56 16.51
CA GLU A 150 2.95 -4.48 16.14
C GLU A 150 2.78 -5.02 14.72
N LYS A 151 1.55 -5.37 14.30
CA LYS A 151 1.25 -5.79 12.92
C LYS A 151 1.61 -4.69 11.92
N LYS A 152 1.28 -3.43 12.22
CA LYS A 152 1.60 -2.30 11.35
C LYS A 152 3.11 -2.01 11.28
N LYS A 153 3.82 -2.06 12.39
CA LYS A 153 5.29 -1.98 12.38
C LYS A 153 5.91 -3.09 11.53
N GLN A 154 5.34 -4.28 11.59
CA GLN A 154 5.79 -5.43 10.80
C GLN A 154 5.55 -5.22 9.31
N GLU A 155 4.42 -4.61 8.90
CA GLU A 155 4.18 -4.23 7.50
C GLU A 155 5.19 -3.19 7.01
N ILE A 156 5.54 -2.21 7.85
CA ILE A 156 6.58 -1.22 7.49
C ILE A 156 7.96 -1.87 7.41
N LEU A 157 8.26 -2.88 8.23
CA LEU A 157 9.48 -3.66 8.06
C LEU A 157 9.48 -4.38 6.71
N GLN A 158 8.38 -5.04 6.34
CA GLN A 158 8.23 -5.69 5.04
C GLN A 158 8.42 -4.68 3.90
N LEU A 159 7.78 -3.52 3.96
CA LEU A 159 7.96 -2.42 3.02
C LEU A 159 9.43 -2.03 2.86
N SER A 160 10.13 -1.83 3.99
CA SER A 160 11.54 -1.41 4.01
C SER A 160 12.51 -2.47 3.51
N MET A 161 12.19 -3.76 3.71
CA MET A 161 13.03 -4.89 3.28
C MET A 161 12.79 -5.26 1.82
N LEU A 162 11.54 -5.20 1.36
CA LEU A 162 11.16 -5.56 -0.01
C LEU A 162 11.43 -4.45 -1.02
N ASP A 163 11.57 -3.21 -0.56
CA ASP A 163 11.86 -2.01 -1.36
C ASP A 163 11.04 -1.98 -2.67
N PRO A 164 9.72 -1.80 -2.59
CA PRO A 164 8.84 -1.85 -3.75
C PRO A 164 8.96 -0.61 -4.62
N ASP A 165 8.62 -0.74 -5.91
CA ASP A 165 8.50 0.38 -6.85
C ASP A 165 7.20 1.16 -6.62
N LEU A 166 6.11 0.45 -6.26
CA LEU A 166 4.83 1.04 -5.87
C LEU A 166 4.32 0.39 -4.59
N ALA A 167 4.18 1.19 -3.53
CA ALA A 167 3.56 0.77 -2.28
C ALA A 167 2.14 1.33 -2.17
N ILE A 168 1.16 0.44 -2.00
CA ILE A 168 -0.23 0.79 -1.70
C ILE A 168 -0.42 0.60 -0.20
N LEU A 169 -0.81 1.68 0.49
CA LEU A 169 -1.05 1.68 1.93
C LEU A 169 -2.56 1.81 2.17
N ASP A 170 -3.26 0.68 2.40
CA ASP A 170 -4.71 0.66 2.55
C ASP A 170 -5.10 0.81 4.03
N GLU A 171 -5.57 2.01 4.40
CA GLU A 171 -6.01 2.38 5.76
C GLU A 171 -5.03 1.93 6.87
N THR A 172 -3.73 2.12 6.63
CA THR A 172 -2.65 1.69 7.54
C THR A 172 -2.67 2.43 8.88
N ASP A 173 -3.44 3.49 9.00
CA ASP A 173 -3.66 4.29 10.22
C ASP A 173 -4.84 3.79 11.06
N SER A 174 -5.64 2.85 10.57
CA SER A 174 -6.81 2.34 11.27
C SER A 174 -6.43 1.62 12.57
N GLY A 175 -7.04 2.06 13.68
CA GLY A 175 -6.82 1.45 15.00
C GLY A 175 -5.46 1.74 15.64
N LEU A 176 -4.65 2.65 15.09
CA LEU A 176 -3.39 3.06 15.69
C LEU A 176 -3.54 4.20 16.67
N ASP A 177 -2.82 4.12 17.79
CA ASP A 177 -2.56 5.28 18.64
C ASP A 177 -1.59 6.27 17.96
N ILE A 178 -1.41 7.43 18.57
CA ILE A 178 -0.59 8.51 18.01
C ILE A 178 0.88 8.10 17.84
N ASP A 179 1.42 7.31 18.78
CA ASP A 179 2.82 6.89 18.73
C ASP A 179 3.06 5.85 17.64
N ALA A 180 2.16 4.87 17.51
CA ALA A 180 2.22 3.87 16.43
C ALA A 180 2.04 4.52 15.05
N LEU A 181 1.11 5.47 14.91
CA LEU A 181 0.91 6.25 13.69
C LEU A 181 2.18 7.00 13.28
N ARG A 182 2.84 7.64 14.23
CA ARG A 182 4.09 8.37 13.99
C ARG A 182 5.20 7.43 13.51
N ILE A 183 5.40 6.28 14.17
CA ILE A 183 6.42 5.30 13.76
C ILE A 183 6.15 4.76 12.34
N VAL A 184 4.89 4.43 12.03
CA VAL A 184 4.48 3.98 10.68
C VAL A 184 4.78 5.06 9.65
N SER A 185 4.38 6.29 9.90
CA SER A 185 4.59 7.42 8.99
C SER A 185 6.08 7.73 8.77
N GLU A 186 6.89 7.71 9.84
CA GLU A 186 8.34 7.88 9.74
C GLU A 186 8.98 6.75 8.93
N GLY A 187 8.50 5.50 9.09
CA GLY A 187 8.95 4.36 8.30
C GLY A 187 8.64 4.52 6.81
N VAL A 188 7.43 4.97 6.46
CA VAL A 188 7.04 5.30 5.09
C VAL A 188 7.93 6.40 4.52
N ASN A 189 8.12 7.51 5.26
CA ASN A 189 8.94 8.63 4.81
C ASN A 189 10.42 8.25 4.61
N LYS A 190 10.97 7.34 5.43
CA LYS A 190 12.32 6.81 5.24
C LYS A 190 12.45 5.89 4.01
N ALA A 191 11.36 5.21 3.64
CA ALA A 191 11.33 4.36 2.46
C ALA A 191 11.15 5.15 1.15
N ARG A 192 10.67 6.41 1.21
CA ARG A 192 10.48 7.27 0.02
C ARG A 192 11.82 7.64 -0.60
N ASN A 193 11.85 7.57 -1.92
CA ASN A 193 12.96 8.04 -2.75
C ASN A 193 12.43 8.46 -4.15
N SER A 194 13.29 8.92 -5.05
CA SER A 194 12.91 9.33 -6.40
C SER A 194 12.48 8.18 -7.33
N GLU A 195 12.73 6.94 -6.91
CA GLU A 195 12.52 5.76 -7.74
C GLU A 195 11.22 5.03 -7.43
N ASN A 196 10.71 5.15 -6.18
CA ASN A 196 9.49 4.51 -5.75
C ASN A 196 8.33 5.48 -5.57
N SER A 197 7.11 4.96 -5.63
CA SER A 197 5.88 5.74 -5.51
C SER A 197 4.96 5.15 -4.46
N PHE A 198 4.08 5.97 -3.92
CA PHE A 198 3.15 5.55 -2.87
C PHE A 198 1.72 5.94 -3.24
N LEU A 199 0.80 5.01 -3.01
CA LEU A 199 -0.64 5.25 -3.04
C LEU A 199 -1.19 5.05 -1.63
N VAL A 200 -1.47 6.15 -0.93
CA VAL A 200 -1.98 6.15 0.45
C VAL A 200 -3.49 6.22 0.41
N ILE A 201 -4.17 5.20 0.88
CA ILE A 201 -5.62 5.16 1.00
C ILE A 201 -5.97 5.38 2.45
N THR A 202 -6.70 6.45 2.75
CA THR A 202 -7.14 6.76 4.11
C THR A 202 -8.42 7.60 4.09
N HIS A 203 -9.18 7.54 5.16
CA HIS A 203 -10.29 8.45 5.40
C HIS A 203 -9.97 9.48 6.49
N TYR A 204 -8.74 9.46 7.03
CA TYR A 204 -8.27 10.39 8.06
C TYR A 204 -7.12 11.26 7.56
N GLN A 205 -7.25 12.55 7.73
CA GLN A 205 -6.20 13.52 7.39
C GLN A 205 -4.95 13.35 8.25
N ARG A 206 -5.09 12.88 9.50
CA ARG A 206 -3.96 12.82 10.45
C ARG A 206 -2.75 12.03 9.91
N LEU A 207 -2.96 10.96 9.12
CA LEU A 207 -1.87 10.23 8.46
C LEU A 207 -1.16 11.13 7.44
N LEU A 208 -1.93 11.89 6.67
CA LEU A 208 -1.41 12.78 5.62
C LEU A 208 -0.63 13.97 6.18
N ASN A 209 -0.87 14.38 7.44
CA ASN A 209 -0.08 15.40 8.12
C ASN A 209 1.39 14.99 8.29
N TYR A 210 1.65 13.68 8.43
CA TYR A 210 3.00 13.12 8.56
C TYR A 210 3.62 12.74 7.21
N ILE A 211 2.84 12.13 6.29
CA ILE A 211 3.35 11.63 5.00
C ILE A 211 3.45 12.74 3.96
N LYS A 212 2.56 13.74 3.98
CA LYS A 212 2.48 14.88 3.05
C LYS A 212 2.53 14.41 1.59
N PRO A 213 1.40 13.96 1.02
CA PRO A 213 1.32 13.54 -0.36
C PRO A 213 1.52 14.71 -1.33
N ASP A 214 2.02 14.42 -2.53
CA ASP A 214 2.14 15.38 -3.63
C ASP A 214 0.77 15.69 -4.25
N PHE A 215 -0.10 14.66 -4.30
CA PHE A 215 -1.46 14.76 -4.84
C PHE A 215 -2.47 14.11 -3.91
N VAL A 216 -3.65 14.72 -3.84
CA VAL A 216 -4.81 14.18 -3.10
C VAL A 216 -5.98 14.03 -4.07
N HIS A 217 -6.63 12.88 -4.02
CA HIS A 217 -7.78 12.54 -4.83
C HIS A 217 -8.98 12.20 -3.94
N ILE A 218 -10.12 12.77 -4.24
CA ILE A 218 -11.38 12.42 -3.56
C ILE A 218 -12.13 11.42 -4.43
N ILE A 219 -12.42 10.25 -3.85
CA ILE A 219 -13.24 9.23 -4.49
C ILE A 219 -14.64 9.24 -3.89
N ALA A 220 -15.64 9.30 -4.76
CA ALA A 220 -17.05 9.14 -4.41
C ALA A 220 -17.74 8.29 -5.47
N ASP A 221 -18.63 7.40 -5.04
CA ASP A 221 -19.41 6.51 -5.90
C ASP A 221 -18.58 5.82 -7.02
N GLY A 222 -17.39 5.31 -6.65
CA GLY A 222 -16.51 4.57 -7.54
C GLY A 222 -15.76 5.40 -8.59
N ARG A 223 -15.71 6.72 -8.44
CA ARG A 223 -15.02 7.66 -9.35
C ARG A 223 -14.16 8.64 -8.59
N ILE A 224 -13.06 9.10 -9.17
CA ILE A 224 -12.36 10.28 -8.67
C ILE A 224 -13.16 11.50 -9.10
N VAL A 225 -13.67 12.25 -8.12
CA VAL A 225 -14.52 13.44 -8.34
C VAL A 225 -13.73 14.74 -8.25
N LYS A 226 -12.65 14.78 -7.49
CA LYS A 226 -11.78 15.96 -7.36
C LYS A 226 -10.34 15.52 -7.14
N SER A 227 -9.40 16.26 -7.70
CA SER A 227 -7.96 16.08 -7.48
C SER A 227 -7.30 17.42 -7.22
N GLY A 228 -6.30 17.44 -6.36
CA GLY A 228 -5.56 18.64 -6.00
C GLY A 228 -4.26 18.29 -5.26
N ASP A 229 -3.65 19.29 -4.67
CA ASP A 229 -2.51 19.12 -3.78
C ASP A 229 -2.95 18.81 -2.33
N TYR A 230 -2.01 18.85 -1.40
CA TYR A 230 -2.29 18.58 0.02
C TYR A 230 -3.38 19.50 0.63
N SER A 231 -3.59 20.72 0.11
CA SER A 231 -4.64 21.65 0.61
C SER A 231 -6.03 21.05 0.48
N LEU A 232 -6.25 20.18 -0.52
CA LEU A 232 -7.53 19.49 -0.70
C LEU A 232 -7.88 18.56 0.48
N ALA A 233 -6.90 17.99 1.15
CA ALA A 233 -7.15 17.20 2.37
C ALA A 233 -7.59 18.07 3.55
N LEU A 234 -7.06 19.30 3.65
CA LEU A 234 -7.47 20.28 4.66
C LEU A 234 -8.91 20.77 4.40
N GLU A 235 -9.22 21.12 3.15
CA GLU A 235 -10.57 21.52 2.77
C GLU A 235 -11.60 20.41 3.08
N LEU A 236 -11.23 19.16 2.84
CA LEU A 236 -12.10 18.02 3.10
C LEU A 236 -12.40 17.84 4.59
N GLU A 237 -11.42 18.07 5.47
CA GLU A 237 -11.62 18.01 6.93
C GLU A 237 -12.57 19.11 7.41
N GLU A 238 -12.45 20.31 6.85
CA GLU A 238 -13.31 21.45 7.22
C GLU A 238 -14.74 21.31 6.68
N GLN A 239 -14.91 20.83 5.45
CA GLN A 239 -16.20 20.85 4.75
C GLN A 239 -16.97 19.51 4.80
N GLY A 240 -16.26 18.39 5.03
CA GLY A 240 -16.80 17.04 4.99
C GLY A 240 -17.05 16.52 3.57
N TYR A 241 -17.23 15.20 3.47
CA TYR A 241 -17.38 14.49 2.19
C TYR A 241 -18.66 14.86 1.43
N GLU A 242 -19.77 15.17 2.12
CA GLU A 242 -21.08 15.41 1.48
C GLU A 242 -21.06 16.65 0.59
N LYS A 243 -20.40 17.72 1.02
CA LYS A 243 -20.31 18.96 0.24
C LYS A 243 -19.37 18.82 -0.94
N MET A 244 -18.29 18.02 -0.79
CA MET A 244 -17.30 17.83 -1.84
C MET A 244 -17.74 16.87 -2.96
N ALA A 245 -18.70 15.98 -2.70
CA ALA A 245 -19.25 15.07 -3.70
C ALA A 245 -20.33 15.70 -4.59
N GLN A 246 -20.86 16.87 -4.20
CA GLN A 246 -21.92 17.61 -4.93
C GLN A 246 -21.38 18.77 -5.79
N ALA A 247 -20.10 19.08 -5.70
CA ALA A 247 -19.42 20.13 -6.48
C ALA A 247 -18.74 19.54 -7.71
#